data_5ee2c0c054431ab1293b00d932d58c4a
#
_entry.id   5ee2c0c054431ab1293b00d932d58c4a
#
_cell.length_a   1.000
_cell.length_b   1.000
_cell.length_c   1.000
_cell.angle_alpha   90.00
_cell.angle_beta   90.00
_cell.angle_gamma   90.00
#
_symmetry.space_group_name_H-M   'P 1'
#
loop_
_entity.id
_entity.type
_entity.pdbx_description
1 polymer ?
#
loop_
_entity_poly.entity_id
_entity_poly.type
_entity_poly.pdbx_seq_one_letter_code
_entity_poly.pdbx_strand_id
1 'polypeptide(L)'
;MSTFDQNSLLLLSSILVPLMVGAFLLFGAFLNKATRCWISALGFGYPLVVAVLLACFFEANPGAYNYELCLPTGLQSIGIYLHLGLNAVSMPLFLLAGIVGFSAGVYAIFSQVDRSHVYLALLLFMLSGLLGTFASVDIFFFYFFHEFALIPTFIMIGIWGGSNRRIVALQMTIYLTLGAMLSLLGLIALYISSGAQSFSLLELRSYLVANPLSQTVQNNVFGLLLFGFGILVSLFPFHSWAPKGYASAPTGAAMLHAGVLKKFGLYGLLQLGWPLLPLGAIHWFPWIIWLALANILIIGLITIAQRDVKLMLGYSSVMHMGYAFLGIATFSVVGAGGVLLLLLAHGLSVALLFMLSTCIYQRTLTLNMQHMGGLATQAPILGAFFIAATMASIGLPGFGNFWGEFTIFVALAESAPTRWVVLPAAIGIIISAIYGLRASANIFFGQPRGGFTERLQSGLIR
;
A
#
# COMPACT_ATOMS: atom_id res chain seq x y z
N MET A 1 30.04 -23.05 0.15
CA MET A 1 28.70 -23.38 0.66
C MET A 1 28.48 -22.48 1.86
N SER A 2 27.80 -21.34 1.65
CA SER A 2 27.41 -20.45 2.75
C SER A 2 26.41 -21.22 3.63
N THR A 3 26.71 -21.35 4.90
CA THR A 3 25.77 -21.84 5.91
C THR A 3 24.54 -20.92 5.83
N PHE A 4 23.42 -21.46 5.35
CA PHE A 4 22.16 -20.72 5.32
C PHE A 4 21.86 -20.28 6.76
N ASP A 5 21.81 -18.97 6.99
CA ASP A 5 21.38 -18.44 8.27
C ASP A 5 19.91 -18.85 8.50
N GLN A 6 19.59 -19.31 9.70
CA GLN A 6 18.24 -19.73 10.05
C GLN A 6 17.20 -18.62 9.78
N ASN A 7 17.58 -17.37 9.98
CA ASN A 7 16.71 -16.21 9.75
C ASN A 7 16.45 -15.96 8.25
N SER A 8 17.39 -16.26 7.37
CA SER A 8 17.18 -16.13 5.92
C SER A 8 16.19 -17.17 5.38
N LEU A 9 16.19 -18.39 5.97
CA LEU A 9 15.17 -19.41 5.67
C LEU A 9 13.79 -19.02 6.21
N LEU A 10 13.72 -18.35 7.37
CA LEU A 10 12.47 -17.79 7.90
C LEU A 10 11.91 -16.73 6.95
N LEU A 11 12.75 -15.85 6.39
CA LEU A 11 12.32 -14.86 5.40
C LEU A 11 11.70 -15.54 4.16
N LEU A 12 12.37 -16.53 3.58
CA LEU A 12 11.84 -17.27 2.43
C LEU A 12 10.52 -17.98 2.78
N SER A 13 10.44 -18.63 3.95
CA SER A 13 9.25 -19.36 4.36
C SER A 13 8.04 -18.45 4.57
N SER A 14 8.26 -17.20 4.99
CA SER A 14 7.17 -16.21 5.12
C SER A 14 6.47 -15.89 3.79
N ILE A 15 7.17 -16.04 2.67
CA ILE A 15 6.64 -15.85 1.32
C ILE A 15 6.02 -17.16 0.81
N LEU A 16 6.70 -18.31 1.02
CA LEU A 16 6.27 -19.59 0.48
C LEU A 16 5.06 -20.18 1.21
N VAL A 17 4.95 -20.01 2.53
CA VAL A 17 3.83 -20.59 3.29
C VAL A 17 2.48 -20.05 2.83
N PRO A 18 2.23 -18.71 2.74
CA PRO A 18 0.96 -18.21 2.22
C PRO A 18 0.76 -18.60 0.75
N LEU A 19 1.82 -18.70 -0.07
CA LEU A 19 1.73 -19.18 -1.44
C LEU A 19 1.22 -20.62 -1.51
N MET A 20 1.84 -21.53 -0.76
CA MET A 20 1.45 -22.94 -0.75
C MET A 20 0.07 -23.16 -0.16
N VAL A 21 -0.26 -22.48 0.93
CA VAL A 21 -1.61 -22.53 1.54
C VAL A 21 -2.64 -21.99 0.55
N GLY A 22 -2.36 -20.89 -0.14
CA GLY A 22 -3.23 -20.35 -1.19
C GLY A 22 -3.45 -21.34 -2.33
N ALA A 23 -2.38 -21.96 -2.85
CA ALA A 23 -2.46 -22.97 -3.90
C ALA A 23 -3.28 -24.18 -3.44
N PHE A 24 -3.08 -24.65 -2.21
CA PHE A 24 -3.87 -25.74 -1.65
C PHE A 24 -5.35 -25.38 -1.54
N LEU A 25 -5.69 -24.18 -1.09
CA LEU A 25 -7.07 -23.71 -0.95
C LEU A 25 -7.79 -23.53 -2.29
N LEU A 26 -7.09 -23.27 -3.41
CA LEU A 26 -7.74 -23.24 -4.74
C LEU A 26 -8.46 -24.54 -5.06
N PHE A 27 -7.87 -25.67 -4.63
CA PHE A 27 -8.46 -27.00 -4.78
C PHE A 27 -9.29 -27.41 -3.57
N GLY A 28 -9.43 -26.55 -2.57
CA GLY A 28 -10.03 -26.80 -1.27
C GLY A 28 -11.57 -26.77 -1.22
N ALA A 29 -12.26 -26.89 -2.37
CA ALA A 29 -13.73 -26.91 -2.41
C ALA A 29 -14.35 -28.06 -1.57
N PHE A 30 -13.62 -29.16 -1.43
CA PHE A 30 -14.03 -30.34 -0.64
C PHE A 30 -13.82 -30.17 0.87
N LEU A 31 -13.06 -29.15 1.30
CA LEU A 31 -12.75 -28.94 2.71
C LEU A 31 -13.99 -28.43 3.45
N ASN A 32 -14.23 -28.96 4.64
CA ASN A 32 -15.22 -28.41 5.53
C ASN A 32 -14.83 -26.99 6.01
N LYS A 33 -15.81 -26.24 6.51
CA LYS A 33 -15.60 -24.84 6.91
C LYS A 33 -14.54 -24.69 8.00
N ALA A 34 -14.54 -25.57 9.00
CA ALA A 34 -13.60 -25.49 10.12
C ALA A 34 -12.16 -25.72 9.67
N THR A 35 -11.89 -26.78 8.89
CA THR A 35 -10.58 -27.07 8.35
C THR A 35 -10.05 -25.93 7.47
N ARG A 36 -10.89 -25.38 6.61
CA ARG A 36 -10.54 -24.23 5.78
C ARG A 36 -10.18 -23.00 6.61
N CYS A 37 -10.96 -22.72 7.69
CA CYS A 37 -10.64 -21.62 8.60
C CYS A 37 -9.26 -21.79 9.26
N TRP A 38 -8.96 -22.99 9.79
CA TRP A 38 -7.66 -23.25 10.44
C TRP A 38 -6.49 -23.15 9.48
N ILE A 39 -6.60 -23.75 8.31
CA ILE A 39 -5.54 -23.70 7.28
C ILE A 39 -5.31 -22.25 6.84
N SER A 40 -6.37 -21.49 6.63
CA SER A 40 -6.25 -20.06 6.29
C SER A 40 -5.64 -19.24 7.43
N ALA A 41 -6.03 -19.51 8.68
CA ALA A 41 -5.47 -18.83 9.85
C ALA A 41 -3.96 -19.07 9.97
N LEU A 42 -3.48 -20.29 9.69
CA LEU A 42 -2.05 -20.58 9.60
C LEU A 42 -1.38 -19.81 8.45
N GLY A 43 -2.00 -19.80 7.25
CA GLY A 43 -1.47 -19.10 6.08
C GLY A 43 -1.32 -17.60 6.27
N PHE A 44 -2.22 -16.95 7.01
CA PHE A 44 -2.13 -15.52 7.32
C PHE A 44 -1.33 -15.23 8.60
N GLY A 45 -1.40 -16.10 9.61
CA GLY A 45 -0.75 -15.91 10.90
C GLY A 45 0.74 -16.15 10.87
N TYR A 46 1.20 -17.17 10.14
CA TYR A 46 2.61 -17.50 10.04
C TYR A 46 3.47 -16.33 9.52
N PRO A 47 3.14 -15.66 8.40
CA PRO A 47 3.91 -14.52 7.92
C PRO A 47 3.96 -13.35 8.91
N LEU A 48 2.90 -13.11 9.67
CA LEU A 48 2.90 -12.08 10.71
C LEU A 48 3.92 -12.42 11.80
N VAL A 49 3.89 -13.67 12.32
CA VAL A 49 4.83 -14.09 13.37
C VAL A 49 6.27 -13.94 12.88
N VAL A 50 6.56 -14.39 11.67
CA VAL A 50 7.91 -14.27 11.09
C VAL A 50 8.28 -12.79 10.90
N ALA A 51 7.39 -11.94 10.39
CA ALA A 51 7.67 -10.52 10.21
C ALA A 51 7.99 -9.81 11.54
N VAL A 52 7.27 -10.15 12.62
CA VAL A 52 7.54 -9.62 13.97
C VAL A 52 8.88 -10.14 14.50
N LEU A 53 9.17 -11.44 14.35
CA LEU A 53 10.45 -12.01 14.78
C LEU A 53 11.63 -11.35 14.06
N LEU A 54 11.55 -11.23 12.73
CA LEU A 54 12.59 -10.57 11.95
C LEU A 54 12.74 -9.09 12.34
N ALA A 55 11.63 -8.40 12.64
CA ALA A 55 11.68 -7.01 13.10
C ALA A 55 12.35 -6.86 14.47
N CYS A 56 12.15 -7.80 15.39
CA CYS A 56 12.77 -7.77 16.72
C CYS A 56 14.30 -7.96 16.68
N PHE A 57 14.81 -8.69 15.70
CA PHE A 57 16.24 -8.97 15.52
C PHE A 57 16.87 -8.16 14.39
N PHE A 58 16.16 -7.16 13.86
CA PHE A 58 16.64 -6.34 12.76
C PHE A 58 17.70 -5.34 13.21
N GLU A 59 18.83 -5.35 12.53
CA GLU A 59 19.90 -4.37 12.72
C GLU A 59 19.90 -3.36 11.57
N ALA A 60 19.63 -2.10 11.88
CA ALA A 60 19.58 -1.04 10.89
C ALA A 60 20.98 -0.55 10.51
N ASN A 61 21.68 -1.29 9.67
CA ASN A 61 22.97 -0.89 9.12
C ASN A 61 22.80 -0.17 7.78
N PRO A 62 23.35 1.06 7.59
CA PRO A 62 23.20 1.80 6.34
C PRO A 62 23.76 1.02 5.14
N GLY A 63 22.91 0.80 4.13
CA GLY A 63 23.30 0.15 2.88
C GLY A 63 23.41 -1.38 2.91
N ALA A 64 23.28 -2.02 4.10
CA ALA A 64 23.30 -3.46 4.24
C ALA A 64 21.89 -4.06 4.22
N TYR A 65 21.80 -5.29 3.76
CA TYR A 65 20.62 -6.13 3.91
C TYR A 65 20.81 -7.12 5.04
N ASN A 66 19.76 -7.37 5.79
CA ASN A 66 19.70 -8.44 6.79
C ASN A 66 18.99 -9.65 6.18
N TYR A 67 19.30 -10.83 6.69
CA TYR A 67 18.63 -12.09 6.30
C TYR A 67 18.79 -12.42 4.82
N GLU A 68 19.95 -12.09 4.24
CA GLU A 68 20.22 -12.31 2.82
C GLU A 68 20.17 -13.79 2.46
N LEU A 69 19.47 -14.08 1.36
CA LEU A 69 19.38 -15.41 0.76
C LEU A 69 19.43 -15.28 -0.75
N CYS A 70 20.42 -15.87 -1.37
CA CYS A 70 20.57 -15.90 -2.82
C CYS A 70 20.46 -17.34 -3.33
N LEU A 71 19.40 -17.63 -4.08
CA LEU A 71 19.12 -18.95 -4.64
C LEU A 71 19.21 -18.93 -6.17
N PRO A 72 19.79 -19.98 -6.78
CA PRO A 72 19.83 -20.13 -8.22
C PRO A 72 18.43 -20.42 -8.77
N THR A 73 18.06 -19.77 -9.88
CA THR A 73 16.73 -19.86 -10.50
C THR A 73 16.73 -20.68 -11.80
N GLY A 74 17.89 -21.08 -12.32
CA GLY A 74 18.06 -21.61 -13.67
C GLY A 74 18.26 -20.51 -14.73
N LEU A 75 18.15 -19.23 -14.36
CA LEU A 75 18.34 -18.07 -15.23
C LEU A 75 19.63 -17.28 -14.93
N GLN A 76 20.61 -17.96 -14.31
CA GLN A 76 21.89 -17.35 -13.93
C GLN A 76 22.69 -16.84 -15.14
N SER A 77 22.51 -17.48 -16.32
CA SER A 77 23.15 -17.06 -17.55
C SER A 77 22.79 -15.63 -18.00
N ILE A 78 21.66 -15.12 -17.53
CA ILE A 78 21.19 -13.74 -17.76
C ILE A 78 21.22 -12.89 -16.50
N GLY A 79 21.85 -13.37 -15.42
CA GLY A 79 22.08 -12.61 -14.19
C GLY A 79 20.88 -12.54 -13.22
N ILE A 80 19.88 -13.43 -13.36
CA ILE A 80 18.68 -13.47 -12.48
C ILE A 80 18.85 -14.53 -11.38
N TYR A 81 18.78 -14.06 -10.13
CA TYR A 81 18.81 -14.87 -8.92
C TYR A 81 17.62 -14.54 -8.04
N LEU A 82 17.06 -15.53 -7.35
CA LEU A 82 16.13 -15.23 -6.27
C LEU A 82 16.94 -14.72 -5.07
N HIS A 83 17.22 -13.43 -5.08
CA HIS A 83 17.94 -12.74 -4.03
C HIS A 83 16.96 -12.02 -3.13
N LEU A 84 16.86 -12.48 -1.88
CA LEU A 84 15.99 -11.93 -0.85
C LEU A 84 16.82 -11.30 0.27
N GLY A 85 16.29 -10.27 0.90
CA GLY A 85 16.90 -9.60 2.04
C GLY A 85 16.03 -8.41 2.49
N LEU A 86 16.24 -7.93 3.69
CA LEU A 86 15.52 -6.80 4.26
C LEU A 86 16.50 -5.70 4.66
N ASN A 87 16.22 -4.46 4.28
CA ASN A 87 16.96 -3.29 4.69
C ASN A 87 16.08 -2.31 5.49
N ALA A 88 16.63 -1.18 5.92
CA ALA A 88 15.91 -0.18 6.70
C ALA A 88 14.69 0.42 5.98
N VAL A 89 14.64 0.38 4.64
CA VAL A 89 13.50 0.86 3.84
C VAL A 89 12.43 -0.22 3.70
N SER A 90 12.82 -1.46 3.47
CA SER A 90 11.89 -2.57 3.21
C SER A 90 11.30 -3.18 4.48
N MET A 91 12.06 -3.23 5.59
CA MET A 91 11.61 -3.87 6.83
C MET A 91 10.29 -3.31 7.39
N PRO A 92 10.07 -1.99 7.49
CA PRO A 92 8.79 -1.44 7.96
C PRO A 92 7.61 -1.83 7.06
N LEU A 93 7.82 -1.88 5.74
CA LEU A 93 6.78 -2.25 4.78
C LEU A 93 6.50 -3.76 4.78
N PHE A 94 7.52 -4.57 4.99
CA PHE A 94 7.39 -6.02 5.18
C PHE A 94 6.56 -6.33 6.44
N LEU A 95 6.86 -5.66 7.55
CA LEU A 95 6.08 -5.77 8.79
C LEU A 95 4.64 -5.30 8.59
N LEU A 96 4.44 -4.17 7.89
CA LEU A 96 3.10 -3.67 7.53
C LEU A 96 2.31 -4.71 6.74
N ALA A 97 2.95 -5.37 5.76
CA ALA A 97 2.31 -6.43 4.97
C ALA A 97 1.87 -7.61 5.84
N GLY A 98 2.69 -8.03 6.81
CA GLY A 98 2.33 -9.05 7.79
C GLY A 98 1.11 -8.67 8.64
N ILE A 99 1.12 -7.48 9.23
CA ILE A 99 0.05 -7.00 10.11
C ILE A 99 -1.27 -6.82 9.36
N VAL A 100 -1.25 -6.11 8.24
CA VAL A 100 -2.46 -5.86 7.44
C VAL A 100 -2.94 -7.14 6.77
N GLY A 101 -2.02 -8.01 6.32
CA GLY A 101 -2.34 -9.31 5.75
C GLY A 101 -3.07 -10.21 6.73
N PHE A 102 -2.56 -10.31 7.95
CA PHE A 102 -3.23 -11.06 9.02
C PHE A 102 -4.61 -10.48 9.34
N SER A 103 -4.72 -9.16 9.51
CA SER A 103 -5.99 -8.50 9.82
C SER A 103 -7.03 -8.71 8.72
N ALA A 104 -6.61 -8.58 7.44
CA ALA A 104 -7.48 -8.86 6.28
C ALA A 104 -7.87 -10.34 6.19
N GLY A 105 -6.93 -11.24 6.51
CA GLY A 105 -7.17 -12.67 6.58
C GLY A 105 -8.18 -13.07 7.65
N VAL A 106 -8.03 -12.54 8.87
CA VAL A 106 -8.99 -12.75 9.97
C VAL A 106 -10.38 -12.25 9.56
N TYR A 107 -10.48 -11.03 9.02
CA TYR A 107 -11.75 -10.51 8.51
C TYR A 107 -12.37 -11.44 7.44
N ALA A 108 -11.54 -11.91 6.49
CA ALA A 108 -11.97 -12.76 5.39
C ALA A 108 -12.48 -14.15 5.85
N ILE A 109 -11.83 -14.75 6.85
CA ILE A 109 -12.23 -16.04 7.44
C ILE A 109 -13.63 -15.97 8.05
N PHE A 110 -13.96 -14.86 8.72
CA PHE A 110 -15.27 -14.66 9.33
C PHE A 110 -16.31 -14.07 8.38
N SER A 111 -15.90 -13.59 7.20
CA SER A 111 -16.81 -13.08 6.19
C SER A 111 -17.57 -14.22 5.50
N GLN A 112 -18.89 -14.01 5.26
CA GLN A 112 -19.72 -14.99 4.53
C GLN A 112 -19.66 -14.70 3.03
N VAL A 113 -18.51 -15.03 2.40
CA VAL A 113 -18.29 -14.81 0.98
C VAL A 113 -18.50 -16.12 0.21
N ASP A 114 -19.24 -16.05 -0.90
CA ASP A 114 -19.39 -17.17 -1.82
C ASP A 114 -18.02 -17.62 -2.35
N ARG A 115 -17.86 -18.94 -2.51
CA ARG A 115 -16.58 -19.53 -2.95
C ARG A 115 -15.40 -19.06 -2.08
N SER A 116 -15.59 -19.07 -0.75
CA SER A 116 -14.61 -18.56 0.22
C SER A 116 -13.23 -19.21 0.11
N HIS A 117 -13.10 -20.46 -0.40
CA HIS A 117 -11.81 -21.12 -0.65
C HIS A 117 -10.99 -20.37 -1.70
N VAL A 118 -11.62 -19.94 -2.82
CA VAL A 118 -10.95 -19.13 -3.86
C VAL A 118 -10.64 -17.72 -3.35
N TYR A 119 -11.57 -17.13 -2.60
CA TYR A 119 -11.38 -15.80 -2.01
C TYR A 119 -10.17 -15.74 -1.08
N LEU A 120 -10.05 -16.71 -0.17
CA LEU A 120 -8.94 -16.83 0.79
C LEU A 120 -7.62 -17.15 0.06
N ALA A 121 -7.66 -18.01 -0.96
CA ALA A 121 -6.50 -18.31 -1.79
C ALA A 121 -5.94 -17.07 -2.49
N LEU A 122 -6.80 -16.25 -3.09
CA LEU A 122 -6.39 -15.01 -3.77
C LEU A 122 -5.82 -13.98 -2.80
N LEU A 123 -6.39 -13.86 -1.59
CA LEU A 123 -5.82 -12.99 -0.54
C LEU A 123 -4.45 -13.47 -0.08
N LEU A 124 -4.23 -14.79 0.04
CA LEU A 124 -2.94 -15.38 0.40
C LEU A 124 -1.89 -15.17 -0.70
N PHE A 125 -2.27 -15.30 -1.97
CA PHE A 125 -1.39 -14.96 -3.10
C PHE A 125 -1.01 -13.49 -3.09
N MET A 126 -1.97 -12.61 -2.83
CA MET A 126 -1.70 -11.18 -2.70
C MET A 126 -0.72 -10.91 -1.56
N LEU A 127 -0.90 -11.54 -0.39
CA LEU A 127 0.01 -11.40 0.75
C LEU A 127 1.41 -11.91 0.43
N SER A 128 1.52 -13.10 -0.18
CA SER A 128 2.81 -13.68 -0.60
C SER A 128 3.56 -12.77 -1.56
N GLY A 129 2.87 -12.24 -2.57
CA GLY A 129 3.45 -11.28 -3.51
C GLY A 129 3.93 -10.00 -2.84
N LEU A 130 3.17 -9.44 -1.88
CA LEU A 130 3.55 -8.25 -1.13
C LEU A 130 4.82 -8.47 -0.30
N LEU A 131 4.89 -9.59 0.43
CA LEU A 131 6.07 -9.95 1.22
C LEU A 131 7.28 -10.18 0.31
N GLY A 132 7.09 -10.90 -0.79
CA GLY A 132 8.13 -11.11 -1.80
C GLY A 132 8.66 -9.82 -2.40
N THR A 133 7.78 -8.87 -2.71
CA THR A 133 8.14 -7.56 -3.26
C THR A 133 9.06 -6.78 -2.31
N PHE A 134 8.71 -6.70 -1.02
CA PHE A 134 9.53 -5.96 -0.05
C PHE A 134 10.80 -6.70 0.36
N ALA A 135 10.85 -8.01 0.19
CA ALA A 135 12.04 -8.80 0.46
C ALA A 135 12.98 -8.92 -0.75
N SER A 136 12.57 -8.52 -1.96
CA SER A 136 13.39 -8.71 -3.17
C SER A 136 14.57 -7.73 -3.22
N VAL A 137 15.77 -8.29 -3.40
CA VAL A 137 17.03 -7.57 -3.68
C VAL A 137 17.40 -7.63 -5.15
N ASP A 138 16.61 -8.33 -5.95
CA ASP A 138 16.74 -8.48 -7.40
C ASP A 138 15.61 -7.71 -8.10
N ILE A 139 15.94 -6.95 -9.16
CA ILE A 139 14.96 -6.10 -9.88
C ILE A 139 13.88 -6.94 -10.56
N PHE A 140 14.26 -8.13 -11.09
CA PHE A 140 13.30 -9.02 -11.74
C PHE A 140 12.27 -9.53 -10.74
N PHE A 141 12.73 -10.05 -9.58
CA PHE A 141 11.81 -10.55 -8.54
C PHE A 141 11.04 -9.44 -7.84
N PHE A 142 11.62 -8.25 -7.70
CA PHE A 142 10.91 -7.06 -7.23
C PHE A 142 9.66 -6.79 -8.09
N TYR A 143 9.81 -6.81 -9.42
CA TYR A 143 8.70 -6.61 -10.33
C TYR A 143 7.76 -7.83 -10.38
N PHE A 144 8.30 -9.03 -10.45
CA PHE A 144 7.54 -10.28 -10.51
C PHE A 144 6.58 -10.44 -9.33
N PHE A 145 7.06 -10.25 -8.11
CA PHE A 145 6.22 -10.37 -6.92
C PHE A 145 5.16 -9.27 -6.83
N HIS A 146 5.45 -8.08 -7.32
CA HIS A 146 4.44 -7.02 -7.44
C HIS A 146 3.30 -7.43 -8.37
N GLU A 147 3.60 -7.92 -9.58
CA GLU A 147 2.58 -8.40 -10.51
C GLU A 147 1.80 -9.57 -9.92
N PHE A 148 2.49 -10.47 -9.24
CA PHE A 148 1.87 -11.59 -8.56
C PHE A 148 0.88 -11.14 -7.45
N ALA A 149 1.14 -10.03 -6.77
CA ALA A 149 0.20 -9.43 -5.82
C ALA A 149 -0.95 -8.68 -6.52
N LEU A 150 -0.70 -8.12 -7.70
CA LEU A 150 -1.65 -7.28 -8.42
C LEU A 150 -2.78 -8.08 -9.08
N ILE A 151 -2.44 -9.21 -9.72
CA ILE A 151 -3.39 -10.07 -10.44
C ILE A 151 -4.58 -10.51 -9.55
N PRO A 152 -4.37 -11.04 -8.33
CA PRO A 152 -5.48 -11.41 -7.44
C PRO A 152 -6.45 -10.26 -7.17
N THR A 153 -5.94 -9.02 -7.09
CA THR A 153 -6.77 -7.83 -6.83
C THR A 153 -7.83 -7.63 -7.91
N PHE A 154 -7.45 -7.74 -9.19
CA PHE A 154 -8.40 -7.60 -10.31
C PHE A 154 -9.46 -8.68 -10.30
N ILE A 155 -9.05 -9.92 -10.07
CA ILE A 155 -9.95 -11.07 -9.99
C ILE A 155 -10.94 -10.87 -8.84
N MET A 156 -10.46 -10.46 -7.68
CA MET A 156 -11.30 -10.25 -6.50
C MET A 156 -12.33 -9.13 -6.71
N ILE A 157 -11.94 -8.00 -7.30
CA ILE A 157 -12.86 -6.91 -7.61
C ILE A 157 -13.88 -7.35 -8.67
N GLY A 158 -13.44 -8.05 -9.72
CA GLY A 158 -14.30 -8.52 -10.80
C GLY A 158 -15.38 -9.52 -10.33
N ILE A 159 -15.07 -10.35 -9.34
CA ILE A 159 -15.98 -11.39 -8.83
C ILE A 159 -16.84 -10.89 -7.68
N TRP A 160 -16.23 -10.31 -6.63
CA TRP A 160 -16.89 -9.95 -5.36
C TRP A 160 -17.02 -8.45 -5.14
N GLY A 161 -16.69 -7.63 -6.11
CA GLY A 161 -16.82 -6.17 -6.02
C GLY A 161 -18.27 -5.69 -6.02
N GLY A 162 -18.44 -4.37 -5.86
CA GLY A 162 -19.76 -3.70 -5.82
C GLY A 162 -20.55 -3.79 -7.13
N SER A 163 -21.64 -3.03 -7.22
CA SER A 163 -22.60 -3.08 -8.36
C SER A 163 -21.92 -2.83 -9.71
N ASN A 164 -20.97 -1.90 -9.79
CA ASN A 164 -20.25 -1.54 -11.02
C ASN A 164 -18.90 -2.27 -11.18
N ARG A 165 -18.73 -3.40 -10.51
CA ARG A 165 -17.46 -4.12 -10.39
C ARG A 165 -16.72 -4.37 -11.71
N ARG A 166 -17.44 -4.71 -12.79
CA ARG A 166 -16.82 -5.02 -14.09
C ARG A 166 -16.15 -3.79 -14.71
N ILE A 167 -16.83 -2.65 -14.71
CA ILE A 167 -16.29 -1.39 -15.24
C ILE A 167 -15.13 -0.90 -14.37
N VAL A 168 -15.28 -0.98 -13.04
CA VAL A 168 -14.24 -0.57 -12.10
C VAL A 168 -13.02 -1.47 -12.20
N ALA A 169 -13.19 -2.79 -12.27
CA ALA A 169 -12.08 -3.73 -12.46
C ALA A 169 -11.34 -3.47 -13.77
N LEU A 170 -12.09 -3.25 -14.88
CA LEU A 170 -11.49 -2.94 -16.18
C LEU A 170 -10.71 -1.61 -16.14
N GLN A 171 -11.31 -0.54 -15.60
CA GLN A 171 -10.63 0.76 -15.43
C GLN A 171 -9.35 0.62 -14.63
N MET A 172 -9.42 -0.08 -13.50
CA MET A 172 -8.28 -0.32 -12.63
C MET A 172 -7.19 -1.15 -13.34
N THR A 173 -7.57 -2.22 -14.06
CA THR A 173 -6.64 -3.03 -14.84
C THR A 173 -5.89 -2.18 -15.86
N ILE A 174 -6.60 -1.35 -16.65
CA ILE A 174 -5.96 -0.50 -17.67
C ILE A 174 -4.92 0.43 -17.05
N TYR A 175 -5.28 1.15 -15.96
CA TYR A 175 -4.35 2.07 -15.31
C TYR A 175 -3.15 1.35 -14.71
N LEU A 176 -3.39 0.28 -13.95
CA LEU A 176 -2.32 -0.42 -13.26
C LEU A 176 -1.42 -1.20 -14.23
N THR A 177 -1.97 -1.78 -15.30
CA THR A 177 -1.14 -2.38 -16.36
C THR A 177 -0.29 -1.32 -17.05
N LEU A 178 -0.85 -0.14 -17.36
CA LEU A 178 -0.06 0.97 -17.93
C LEU A 178 1.10 1.37 -16.99
N GLY A 179 0.82 1.55 -15.70
CA GLY A 179 1.84 1.87 -14.70
C GLY A 179 2.91 0.78 -14.58
N ALA A 180 2.48 -0.48 -14.55
CA ALA A 180 3.36 -1.64 -14.49
C ALA A 180 4.25 -1.75 -15.74
N MET A 181 3.69 -1.58 -16.94
CA MET A 181 4.46 -1.61 -18.20
C MET A 181 5.49 -0.48 -18.28
N LEU A 182 5.12 0.74 -17.86
CA LEU A 182 6.07 1.87 -17.82
C LEU A 182 7.20 1.63 -16.82
N SER A 183 6.88 1.10 -15.62
CA SER A 183 7.91 0.76 -14.65
C SER A 183 8.82 -0.37 -15.13
N LEU A 184 8.25 -1.39 -15.76
CA LEU A 184 9.04 -2.47 -16.38
C LEU A 184 9.98 -1.96 -17.46
N LEU A 185 9.49 -1.11 -18.36
CA LEU A 185 10.33 -0.47 -19.38
C LEU A 185 11.47 0.35 -18.75
N GLY A 186 11.16 1.09 -17.67
CA GLY A 186 12.16 1.83 -16.90
C GLY A 186 13.21 0.92 -16.25
N LEU A 187 12.81 -0.20 -15.67
CA LEU A 187 13.72 -1.19 -15.06
C LEU A 187 14.59 -1.89 -16.12
N ILE A 188 14.02 -2.27 -17.26
CA ILE A 188 14.78 -2.85 -18.38
C ILE A 188 15.76 -1.82 -18.97
N ALA A 189 15.31 -0.58 -19.17
CA ALA A 189 16.17 0.49 -19.66
C ALA A 189 17.33 0.78 -18.70
N LEU A 190 17.07 0.76 -17.38
CA LEU A 190 18.11 0.89 -16.35
C LEU A 190 19.13 -0.23 -16.48
N TYR A 191 18.70 -1.48 -16.54
CA TYR A 191 19.58 -2.64 -16.65
C TYR A 191 20.43 -2.61 -17.92
N ILE A 192 19.82 -2.41 -19.08
CA ILE A 192 20.53 -2.37 -20.37
C ILE A 192 21.52 -1.19 -20.42
N SER A 193 21.10 0.00 -19.97
CA SER A 193 21.95 1.19 -20.00
C SER A 193 23.11 1.13 -19.02
N SER A 194 22.96 0.41 -17.91
CA SER A 194 24.01 0.24 -16.92
C SER A 194 25.19 -0.60 -17.46
N GLY A 195 24.94 -1.58 -18.34
CA GLY A 195 25.93 -2.58 -18.75
C GLY A 195 26.28 -3.60 -17.66
N ALA A 196 25.56 -3.61 -16.54
CA ALA A 196 25.73 -4.58 -15.47
C ALA A 196 25.36 -5.99 -15.94
N GLN A 197 25.98 -7.02 -15.37
CA GLN A 197 25.73 -8.42 -15.71
C GLN A 197 24.77 -9.11 -14.74
N SER A 198 24.23 -8.38 -13.77
CA SER A 198 23.35 -8.89 -12.72
C SER A 198 22.14 -7.98 -12.50
N PHE A 199 21.02 -8.58 -12.16
CA PHE A 199 19.80 -7.90 -11.72
C PHE A 199 19.81 -7.56 -10.22
N SER A 200 20.84 -7.98 -9.46
CA SER A 200 20.99 -7.67 -8.05
C SER A 200 21.13 -6.17 -7.81
N LEU A 201 20.31 -5.61 -6.92
CA LEU A 201 20.37 -4.19 -6.56
C LEU A 201 21.71 -3.78 -5.95
N LEU A 202 22.34 -4.68 -5.19
CA LEU A 202 23.65 -4.44 -4.58
C LEU A 202 24.74 -4.31 -5.64
N GLU A 203 24.78 -5.24 -6.58
CA GLU A 203 25.75 -5.24 -7.65
C GLU A 203 25.50 -4.08 -8.60
N LEU A 204 24.25 -3.84 -8.99
CA LEU A 204 23.88 -2.72 -9.86
C LEU A 204 24.25 -1.36 -9.22
N ARG A 205 24.01 -1.19 -7.92
CA ARG A 205 24.38 0.02 -7.20
C ARG A 205 25.89 0.24 -7.17
N SER A 206 26.66 -0.80 -6.83
CA SER A 206 28.13 -0.71 -6.82
C SER A 206 28.68 -0.42 -8.21
N TYR A 207 28.13 -1.05 -9.25
CA TYR A 207 28.53 -0.83 -10.64
C TYR A 207 28.23 0.59 -11.11
N LEU A 208 27.05 1.15 -10.81
CA LEU A 208 26.65 2.51 -11.20
C LEU A 208 27.40 3.60 -10.45
N VAL A 209 27.90 3.34 -9.25
CA VAL A 209 28.80 4.25 -8.53
C VAL A 209 30.15 4.36 -9.27
N ALA A 210 30.68 3.25 -9.79
CA ALA A 210 31.92 3.23 -10.56
C ALA A 210 31.73 3.72 -12.02
N ASN A 211 30.57 3.47 -12.61
CA ASN A 211 30.22 3.75 -14.01
C ASN A 211 28.91 4.54 -14.09
N PRO A 212 28.89 5.82 -13.74
CA PRO A 212 27.65 6.61 -13.71
C PRO A 212 27.06 6.80 -15.11
N LEU A 213 25.74 6.63 -15.21
CA LEU A 213 24.99 6.89 -16.44
C LEU A 213 25.02 8.37 -16.83
N SER A 214 24.99 8.66 -18.14
CA SER A 214 24.85 10.02 -18.62
C SER A 214 23.56 10.67 -18.11
N GLN A 215 23.57 11.99 -17.93
CA GLN A 215 22.42 12.74 -17.44
C GLN A 215 21.16 12.50 -18.27
N THR A 216 21.29 12.44 -19.60
CA THR A 216 20.16 12.19 -20.52
C THR A 216 19.51 10.82 -20.26
N VAL A 217 20.33 9.78 -20.09
CA VAL A 217 19.84 8.44 -19.77
C VAL A 217 19.15 8.42 -18.40
N GLN A 218 19.78 9.03 -17.38
CA GLN A 218 19.16 9.12 -16.05
C GLN A 218 17.82 9.85 -16.09
N ASN A 219 17.72 10.97 -16.83
CA ASN A 219 16.46 11.73 -16.96
C ASN A 219 15.36 10.90 -17.58
N ASN A 220 15.65 10.16 -18.65
CA ASN A 220 14.65 9.36 -19.37
C ASN A 220 14.21 8.15 -18.55
N VAL A 221 15.17 7.41 -17.97
CA VAL A 221 14.87 6.22 -17.15
C VAL A 221 14.12 6.60 -15.88
N PHE A 222 14.56 7.66 -15.19
CA PHE A 222 13.84 8.14 -14.01
C PHE A 222 12.42 8.59 -14.34
N GLY A 223 12.21 9.27 -15.49
CA GLY A 223 10.89 9.66 -15.96
C GLY A 223 9.97 8.45 -16.15
N LEU A 224 10.45 7.38 -16.80
CA LEU A 224 9.68 6.12 -16.94
C LEU A 224 9.31 5.51 -15.58
N LEU A 225 10.27 5.44 -14.65
CA LEU A 225 10.04 4.94 -13.30
C LEU A 225 9.09 5.84 -12.52
N LEU A 226 9.25 7.17 -12.60
CA LEU A 226 8.40 8.13 -11.90
C LEU A 226 6.94 8.00 -12.33
N PHE A 227 6.67 7.99 -13.64
CA PHE A 227 5.29 7.84 -14.13
C PHE A 227 4.77 6.43 -13.95
N GLY A 228 5.58 5.39 -14.17
CA GLY A 228 5.20 4.00 -13.92
C GLY A 228 4.79 3.78 -12.46
N PHE A 229 5.67 4.05 -11.53
CA PHE A 229 5.40 3.93 -10.09
C PHE A 229 4.36 4.95 -9.62
N GLY A 230 4.35 6.17 -10.19
CA GLY A 230 3.37 7.19 -9.88
C GLY A 230 1.93 6.77 -10.20
N ILE A 231 1.69 6.13 -11.35
CA ILE A 231 0.39 5.56 -11.71
C ILE A 231 -0.04 4.50 -10.69
N LEU A 232 0.86 3.61 -10.29
CA LEU A 232 0.60 2.55 -9.31
C LEU A 232 0.28 3.10 -7.92
N VAL A 233 0.83 4.26 -7.54
CA VAL A 233 0.53 4.99 -6.29
C VAL A 233 -0.69 5.90 -6.42
N SER A 234 -1.19 6.14 -7.62
CA SER A 234 -2.25 7.11 -7.93
C SER A 234 -1.80 8.58 -7.87
N LEU A 235 -0.64 8.89 -8.44
CA LEU A 235 -0.16 10.27 -8.62
C LEU A 235 -1.07 11.01 -9.61
N PHE A 236 -1.37 12.29 -9.33
CA PHE A 236 -2.11 13.15 -10.25
C PHE A 236 -1.38 13.26 -11.61
N PRO A 237 -2.09 13.21 -12.75
CA PRO A 237 -3.55 13.07 -12.91
C PRO A 237 -4.06 11.61 -12.97
N PHE A 238 -3.20 10.61 -12.80
CA PHE A 238 -3.51 9.18 -12.99
C PHE A 238 -4.15 8.51 -11.76
N HIS A 239 -4.89 9.25 -10.95
CA HIS A 239 -5.43 8.81 -9.66
C HIS A 239 -6.83 8.19 -9.73
N SER A 240 -7.57 8.39 -10.82
CA SER A 240 -9.02 8.15 -10.87
C SER A 240 -9.45 6.69 -10.68
N TRP A 241 -8.54 5.75 -10.89
CA TRP A 241 -8.77 4.31 -10.66
C TRP A 241 -8.85 3.95 -9.17
N ALA A 242 -8.05 4.63 -8.32
CA ALA A 242 -7.84 4.21 -6.93
C ALA A 242 -9.09 4.38 -6.05
N PRO A 243 -9.77 5.54 -5.98
CA PRO A 243 -10.94 5.69 -5.14
C PRO A 243 -12.08 4.75 -5.52
N LYS A 244 -12.34 4.60 -6.81
CA LYS A 244 -13.39 3.71 -7.33
C LYS A 244 -13.02 2.24 -7.11
N GLY A 245 -11.75 1.89 -7.35
CA GLY A 245 -11.22 0.56 -7.12
C GLY A 245 -11.40 0.12 -5.67
N TYR A 246 -10.96 0.94 -4.73
CA TYR A 246 -11.07 0.63 -3.30
C TYR A 246 -12.51 0.61 -2.79
N ALA A 247 -13.36 1.52 -3.25
CA ALA A 247 -14.76 1.54 -2.87
C ALA A 247 -15.53 0.31 -3.35
N SER A 248 -15.19 -0.20 -4.55
CA SER A 248 -15.80 -1.40 -5.14
C SER A 248 -15.19 -2.69 -4.62
N ALA A 249 -13.92 -2.68 -4.18
CA ALA A 249 -13.23 -3.89 -3.75
C ALA A 249 -13.90 -4.55 -2.54
N PRO A 250 -13.87 -5.90 -2.46
CA PRO A 250 -14.23 -6.59 -1.24
C PRO A 250 -13.24 -6.20 -0.13
N THR A 251 -13.72 -6.16 1.12
CA THR A 251 -13.03 -5.52 2.24
C THR A 251 -11.58 -5.99 2.43
N GLY A 252 -11.34 -7.30 2.43
CA GLY A 252 -9.97 -7.83 2.59
C GLY A 252 -9.02 -7.37 1.48
N ALA A 253 -9.51 -7.33 0.22
CA ALA A 253 -8.73 -6.82 -0.90
C ALA A 253 -8.50 -5.30 -0.79
N ALA A 254 -9.51 -4.52 -0.35
CA ALA A 254 -9.37 -3.09 -0.12
C ALA A 254 -8.33 -2.79 0.97
N MET A 255 -8.34 -3.55 2.08
CA MET A 255 -7.37 -3.43 3.18
C MET A 255 -5.93 -3.66 2.68
N LEU A 256 -5.68 -4.77 1.98
CA LEU A 256 -4.35 -5.09 1.47
C LEU A 256 -3.91 -4.15 0.35
N HIS A 257 -4.80 -3.79 -0.56
CA HIS A 257 -4.44 -2.93 -1.69
C HIS A 257 -4.16 -1.49 -1.22
N ALA A 258 -5.11 -0.85 -0.55
CA ALA A 258 -4.94 0.52 -0.09
C ALA A 258 -3.90 0.62 1.05
N GLY A 259 -3.86 -0.38 1.94
CA GLY A 259 -2.94 -0.44 3.07
C GLY A 259 -1.50 -0.74 2.69
N VAL A 260 -1.26 -1.64 1.72
CA VAL A 260 0.08 -2.18 1.44
C VAL A 260 0.47 -2.07 -0.03
N LEU A 261 -0.27 -2.69 -0.97
CA LEU A 261 0.14 -2.82 -2.38
C LEU A 261 0.43 -1.47 -3.04
N LYS A 262 -0.40 -0.47 -2.78
CA LYS A 262 -0.24 0.89 -3.28
C LYS A 262 1.13 1.51 -2.94
N LYS A 263 1.80 1.08 -1.85
CA LYS A 263 3.10 1.60 -1.43
C LYS A 263 4.25 1.17 -2.31
N PHE A 264 4.04 0.17 -3.16
CA PHE A 264 5.06 -0.38 -4.07
C PHE A 264 5.78 0.70 -4.87
N GLY A 265 5.06 1.62 -5.49
CA GLY A 265 5.68 2.64 -6.33
C GLY A 265 6.55 3.63 -5.54
N LEU A 266 6.11 4.03 -4.32
CA LEU A 266 6.94 4.88 -3.45
C LEU A 266 8.16 4.13 -2.93
N TYR A 267 7.99 2.85 -2.58
CA TYR A 267 9.10 1.96 -2.23
C TYR A 267 10.09 1.84 -3.40
N GLY A 268 9.60 1.67 -4.63
CA GLY A 268 10.43 1.62 -5.83
C GLY A 268 11.20 2.92 -6.07
N LEU A 269 10.60 4.09 -5.84
CA LEU A 269 11.30 5.36 -5.95
C LEU A 269 12.37 5.54 -4.87
N LEU A 270 12.11 5.11 -3.63
CA LEU A 270 13.08 5.16 -2.53
C LEU A 270 14.22 4.15 -2.69
N GLN A 271 13.92 2.94 -3.18
CA GLN A 271 14.86 1.82 -3.24
C GLN A 271 15.70 1.82 -4.53
N LEU A 272 15.09 2.25 -5.64
CA LEU A 272 15.66 2.19 -6.99
C LEU A 272 15.84 3.58 -7.60
N GLY A 273 14.76 4.35 -7.69
CA GLY A 273 14.74 5.58 -8.47
C GLY A 273 15.79 6.59 -8.00
N TRP A 274 15.65 7.07 -6.79
CA TRP A 274 16.58 8.08 -6.24
C TRP A 274 18.02 7.55 -6.06
N PRO A 275 18.26 6.38 -5.43
CA PRO A 275 19.64 5.94 -5.19
C PRO A 275 20.45 5.62 -6.47
N LEU A 276 19.79 5.12 -7.52
CA LEU A 276 20.45 4.70 -8.75
C LEU A 276 20.52 5.79 -9.83
N LEU A 277 19.61 6.76 -9.78
CA LEU A 277 19.44 7.80 -10.81
C LEU A 277 19.36 9.22 -10.20
N PRO A 278 20.36 9.65 -9.42
CA PRO A 278 20.28 10.92 -8.66
C PRO A 278 20.14 12.15 -9.56
N LEU A 279 20.79 12.21 -10.73
CA LEU A 279 20.65 13.33 -11.66
C LEU A 279 19.26 13.36 -12.32
N GLY A 280 18.70 12.19 -12.62
CA GLY A 280 17.34 12.07 -13.10
C GLY A 280 16.33 12.53 -12.05
N ALA A 281 16.53 12.16 -10.79
CA ALA A 281 15.68 12.58 -9.67
C ALA A 281 15.67 14.12 -9.53
N ILE A 282 16.84 14.77 -9.59
CA ILE A 282 16.97 16.24 -9.55
C ILE A 282 16.28 16.89 -10.75
N HIS A 283 16.40 16.32 -11.95
CA HIS A 283 15.74 16.85 -13.15
C HIS A 283 14.21 16.85 -13.03
N TRP A 284 13.62 15.76 -12.49
CA TRP A 284 12.18 15.61 -12.34
C TRP A 284 11.61 16.23 -11.05
N PHE A 285 12.46 16.77 -10.18
CA PHE A 285 12.09 17.38 -8.92
C PHE A 285 10.93 18.39 -8.99
N PRO A 286 10.93 19.41 -9.91
CA PRO A 286 9.85 20.37 -9.96
C PRO A 286 8.51 19.72 -10.27
N TRP A 287 8.50 18.72 -11.17
CA TRP A 287 7.30 18.00 -11.55
C TRP A 287 6.74 17.16 -10.39
N ILE A 288 7.62 16.47 -9.64
CA ILE A 288 7.21 15.70 -8.47
C ILE A 288 6.47 16.61 -7.48
N ILE A 289 7.01 17.81 -7.20
CA ILE A 289 6.38 18.77 -6.28
C ILE A 289 4.99 19.20 -6.78
N TRP A 290 4.87 19.64 -8.02
CA TRP A 290 3.59 20.13 -8.54
C TRP A 290 2.52 19.03 -8.60
N LEU A 291 2.89 17.83 -9.03
CA LEU A 291 1.98 16.68 -9.06
C LEU A 291 1.58 16.25 -7.66
N ALA A 292 2.50 16.28 -6.70
CA ALA A 292 2.22 15.97 -5.30
C ALA A 292 1.31 17.03 -4.64
N LEU A 293 1.54 18.31 -4.90
CA LEU A 293 0.64 19.39 -4.46
C LEU A 293 -0.75 19.26 -5.08
N ALA A 294 -0.85 18.84 -6.35
CA ALA A 294 -2.14 18.57 -6.98
C ALA A 294 -2.87 17.39 -6.27
N ASN A 295 -2.15 16.34 -5.86
CA ASN A 295 -2.74 15.29 -5.00
C ASN A 295 -3.28 15.87 -3.69
N ILE A 296 -2.50 16.72 -3.02
CA ILE A 296 -2.90 17.26 -1.71
C ILE A 296 -4.08 18.21 -1.85
N LEU A 297 -3.99 19.18 -2.75
CA LEU A 297 -4.96 20.28 -2.83
C LEU A 297 -6.18 19.90 -3.68
N ILE A 298 -5.98 19.47 -4.93
CA ILE A 298 -7.09 19.21 -5.85
C ILE A 298 -7.86 17.96 -5.37
N ILE A 299 -7.15 16.86 -5.11
CA ILE A 299 -7.82 15.63 -4.67
C ILE A 299 -8.36 15.79 -3.25
N GLY A 300 -7.68 16.56 -2.40
CA GLY A 300 -8.19 16.94 -1.09
C GLY A 300 -9.55 17.64 -1.15
N LEU A 301 -9.72 18.62 -2.02
CA LEU A 301 -11.00 19.30 -2.23
C LEU A 301 -12.07 18.36 -2.79
N ILE A 302 -11.70 17.45 -3.71
CA ILE A 302 -12.61 16.41 -4.20
C ILE A 302 -13.03 15.49 -3.04
N THR A 303 -12.13 15.18 -2.10
CA THR A 303 -12.43 14.37 -0.91
C THR A 303 -13.49 15.02 -0.02
N ILE A 304 -13.43 16.35 0.18
CA ILE A 304 -14.46 17.09 0.91
C ILE A 304 -15.83 16.95 0.22
N ALA A 305 -15.90 16.91 -1.09
CA ALA A 305 -17.17 16.83 -1.82
C ALA A 305 -17.83 15.43 -1.76
N GLN A 306 -17.11 14.39 -1.34
CA GLN A 306 -17.64 13.01 -1.33
C GLN A 306 -18.75 12.83 -0.29
N ARG A 307 -19.77 12.05 -0.67
CA ARG A 307 -20.90 11.66 0.20
C ARG A 307 -20.83 10.20 0.62
N ASP A 308 -20.18 9.37 -0.17
CA ASP A 308 -19.95 7.95 0.11
C ASP A 308 -18.67 7.77 0.97
N VAL A 309 -18.78 7.02 2.06
CA VAL A 309 -17.68 6.78 3.02
C VAL A 309 -16.49 6.13 2.33
N LYS A 310 -16.70 5.06 1.54
CA LYS A 310 -15.59 4.33 0.91
C LYS A 310 -14.91 5.15 -0.19
N LEU A 311 -15.69 5.92 -0.95
CA LEU A 311 -15.12 6.85 -1.93
C LEU A 311 -14.30 7.95 -1.25
N MET A 312 -14.82 8.52 -0.17
CA MET A 312 -14.09 9.52 0.63
C MET A 312 -12.76 8.94 1.14
N LEU A 313 -12.76 7.74 1.71
CA LEU A 313 -11.55 7.06 2.17
C LEU A 313 -10.56 6.79 1.03
N GLY A 314 -11.06 6.42 -0.14
CA GLY A 314 -10.26 6.22 -1.34
C GLY A 314 -9.56 7.50 -1.80
N TYR A 315 -10.29 8.61 -1.91
CA TYR A 315 -9.74 9.92 -2.27
C TYR A 315 -8.78 10.45 -1.19
N SER A 316 -9.11 10.29 0.09
CA SER A 316 -8.23 10.60 1.22
C SER A 316 -6.88 9.88 1.09
N SER A 317 -6.91 8.59 0.78
CA SER A 317 -5.69 7.80 0.57
C SER A 317 -4.85 8.32 -0.61
N VAL A 318 -5.47 8.82 -1.68
CA VAL A 318 -4.76 9.46 -2.81
C VAL A 318 -4.11 10.77 -2.37
N MET A 319 -4.83 11.60 -1.63
CA MET A 319 -4.35 12.86 -1.10
C MET A 319 -3.10 12.67 -0.23
N HIS A 320 -3.13 11.74 0.73
CA HIS A 320 -2.00 11.49 1.64
C HIS A 320 -0.75 10.95 0.94
N MET A 321 -0.89 10.27 -0.21
CA MET A 321 0.28 9.91 -1.02
C MET A 321 1.02 11.12 -1.59
N GLY A 322 0.34 12.26 -1.73
CA GLY A 322 0.99 13.52 -2.08
C GLY A 322 2.08 13.91 -1.09
N TYR A 323 1.84 13.79 0.22
CA TYR A 323 2.88 14.04 1.23
C TYR A 323 4.06 13.10 1.10
N ALA A 324 3.82 11.81 0.82
CA ALA A 324 4.90 10.86 0.59
C ALA A 324 5.76 11.24 -0.64
N PHE A 325 5.16 11.69 -1.74
CA PHE A 325 5.90 12.21 -2.88
C PHE A 325 6.69 13.48 -2.55
N LEU A 326 6.14 14.39 -1.74
CA LEU A 326 6.87 15.57 -1.26
C LEU A 326 8.07 15.16 -0.39
N GLY A 327 7.91 14.17 0.49
CA GLY A 327 9.02 13.65 1.30
C GLY A 327 10.14 13.04 0.44
N ILE A 328 9.80 12.28 -0.62
CA ILE A 328 10.80 11.78 -1.60
C ILE A 328 11.49 12.95 -2.31
N ALA A 329 10.74 13.99 -2.70
CA ALA A 329 11.29 15.15 -3.39
C ALA A 329 12.29 15.97 -2.56
N THR A 330 12.36 15.79 -1.24
CA THR A 330 13.41 16.44 -0.44
C THR A 330 14.81 15.86 -0.67
N PHE A 331 14.91 14.65 -1.24
CA PHE A 331 16.15 13.89 -1.44
C PHE A 331 17.03 13.84 -0.18
N SER A 332 16.40 13.77 0.98
CA SER A 332 17.06 13.73 2.28
C SER A 332 16.71 12.47 3.07
N VAL A 333 17.60 12.07 3.96
CA VAL A 333 17.36 10.93 4.87
C VAL A 333 16.17 11.23 5.80
N VAL A 334 16.04 12.49 6.24
CA VAL A 334 14.93 12.93 7.08
C VAL A 334 13.59 12.77 6.33
N GLY A 335 13.53 13.26 5.06
CA GLY A 335 12.35 13.10 4.22
C GLY A 335 12.02 11.64 3.95
N ALA A 336 13.00 10.80 3.62
CA ALA A 336 12.81 9.37 3.42
C ALA A 336 12.28 8.68 4.69
N GLY A 337 12.84 9.02 5.87
CA GLY A 337 12.34 8.54 7.16
C GLY A 337 10.89 8.95 7.42
N GLY A 338 10.54 10.20 7.14
CA GLY A 338 9.16 10.70 7.23
C GLY A 338 8.20 9.95 6.29
N VAL A 339 8.64 9.66 5.06
CA VAL A 339 7.87 8.84 4.12
C VAL A 339 7.61 7.44 4.67
N LEU A 340 8.62 6.74 5.18
CA LEU A 340 8.45 5.39 5.73
C LEU A 340 7.50 5.36 6.93
N LEU A 341 7.62 6.33 7.84
CA LEU A 341 6.69 6.49 8.95
C LEU A 341 5.26 6.73 8.47
N LEU A 342 5.09 7.62 7.48
CA LEU A 342 3.78 7.90 6.89
C LEU A 342 3.21 6.66 6.20
N LEU A 343 4.00 5.92 5.42
CA LEU A 343 3.54 4.73 4.71
C LEU A 343 3.06 3.64 5.69
N LEU A 344 3.79 3.44 6.79
CA LEU A 344 3.42 2.50 7.85
C LEU A 344 2.12 2.92 8.55
N ALA A 345 2.06 4.14 9.04
CA ALA A 345 0.93 4.66 9.81
C ALA A 345 -0.35 4.79 8.96
N HIS A 346 -0.20 5.34 7.73
CA HIS A 346 -1.31 5.41 6.77
C HIS A 346 -1.78 4.01 6.35
N GLY A 347 -0.87 3.04 6.17
CA GLY A 347 -1.24 1.67 5.83
C GLY A 347 -2.15 1.04 6.89
N LEU A 348 -1.82 1.19 8.16
CA LEU A 348 -2.62 0.70 9.29
C LEU A 348 -3.96 1.42 9.40
N SER A 349 -3.95 2.76 9.38
CA SER A 349 -5.17 3.57 9.54
C SER A 349 -6.17 3.37 8.41
N VAL A 350 -5.71 3.32 7.14
CA VAL A 350 -6.60 3.14 6.00
C VAL A 350 -7.16 1.72 5.92
N ALA A 351 -6.37 0.69 6.26
CA ALA A 351 -6.86 -0.68 6.32
C ALA A 351 -7.97 -0.82 7.37
N LEU A 352 -7.76 -0.24 8.57
CA LEU A 352 -8.77 -0.21 9.63
C LEU A 352 -10.03 0.54 9.18
N LEU A 353 -9.90 1.72 8.55
CA LEU A 353 -11.04 2.51 8.09
C LEU A 353 -11.86 1.77 7.01
N PHE A 354 -11.24 1.06 6.06
CA PHE A 354 -11.97 0.23 5.10
C PHE A 354 -12.71 -0.92 5.77
N MET A 355 -12.12 -1.57 6.77
CA MET A 355 -12.79 -2.61 7.56
C MET A 355 -14.00 -2.04 8.30
N LEU A 356 -13.82 -0.93 9.03
CA LEU A 356 -14.89 -0.27 9.79
C LEU A 356 -15.99 0.28 8.89
N SER A 357 -15.67 0.79 7.69
CA SER A 357 -16.68 1.23 6.71
C SER A 357 -17.62 0.09 6.29
N THR A 358 -17.10 -1.13 6.22
CA THR A 358 -17.92 -2.31 5.95
C THR A 358 -18.77 -2.69 7.15
N CYS A 359 -18.25 -2.59 8.38
CA CYS A 359 -19.03 -2.76 9.60
C CYS A 359 -20.18 -1.73 9.71
N ILE A 360 -19.95 -0.48 9.27
CA ILE A 360 -20.99 0.54 9.16
C ILE A 360 -22.04 0.11 8.12
N TYR A 361 -21.60 -0.30 6.91
CA TYR A 361 -22.51 -0.75 5.86
C TYR A 361 -23.38 -1.93 6.29
N GLN A 362 -22.84 -2.91 6.98
CA GLN A 362 -23.58 -4.06 7.50
C GLN A 362 -24.70 -3.65 8.45
N ARG A 363 -24.56 -2.55 9.18
CA ARG A 363 -25.55 -2.02 10.11
C ARG A 363 -26.55 -1.06 9.47
N THR A 364 -26.09 -0.21 8.56
CA THR A 364 -26.88 0.87 7.99
C THR A 364 -27.48 0.54 6.62
N LEU A 365 -26.91 -0.48 5.93
CA LEU A 365 -27.20 -0.85 4.52
C LEU A 365 -27.00 0.33 3.54
N THR A 366 -26.26 1.36 3.93
CA THR A 366 -25.89 2.49 3.08
C THR A 366 -24.45 2.91 3.35
N LEU A 367 -23.80 3.49 2.35
CA LEU A 367 -22.50 4.16 2.50
C LEU A 367 -22.64 5.68 2.37
N ASN A 368 -23.85 6.18 2.07
CA ASN A 368 -24.09 7.62 1.97
C ASN A 368 -24.22 8.24 3.36
N MET A 369 -23.22 9.05 3.74
CA MET A 369 -23.14 9.72 5.04
C MET A 369 -24.33 10.66 5.32
N GLN A 370 -25.00 11.18 4.28
CA GLN A 370 -26.14 12.08 4.43
C GLN A 370 -27.42 11.34 4.92
N HIS A 371 -27.47 10.03 4.74
CA HIS A 371 -28.57 9.18 5.17
C HIS A 371 -28.30 8.51 6.53
N MET A 372 -27.19 8.88 7.19
CA MET A 372 -26.80 8.36 8.51
C MET A 372 -26.98 9.41 9.59
N GLY A 373 -26.77 9.03 10.83
CA GLY A 373 -26.77 9.90 12.01
C GLY A 373 -27.00 9.08 13.27
N GLY A 374 -26.45 9.50 14.40
CA GLY A 374 -26.70 8.92 15.70
C GLY A 374 -26.21 7.48 15.91
N LEU A 375 -25.36 6.94 15.01
CA LEU A 375 -24.91 5.55 15.10
C LEU A 375 -24.12 5.26 16.38
N ALA A 376 -23.52 6.30 17.01
CA ALA A 376 -22.75 6.13 18.26
C ALA A 376 -23.63 5.64 19.43
N THR A 377 -24.91 5.95 19.44
CA THR A 377 -25.83 5.51 20.51
C THR A 377 -26.06 4.00 20.50
N GLN A 378 -25.91 3.36 19.34
CA GLN A 378 -26.20 1.94 19.15
C GLN A 378 -24.96 1.10 18.95
N ALA A 379 -23.89 1.68 18.41
CA ALA A 379 -22.61 1.04 18.16
C ALA A 379 -21.47 1.93 18.69
N PRO A 380 -21.42 2.20 20.03
CA PRO A 380 -20.41 3.11 20.59
C PRO A 380 -18.97 2.64 20.37
N ILE A 381 -18.72 1.34 20.44
CA ILE A 381 -17.38 0.76 20.19
C ILE A 381 -16.96 0.98 18.75
N LEU A 382 -17.85 0.74 17.78
CA LEU A 382 -17.58 1.01 16.36
C LEU A 382 -17.29 2.49 16.13
N GLY A 383 -18.07 3.38 16.80
CA GLY A 383 -17.87 4.82 16.76
C GLY A 383 -16.51 5.22 17.31
N ALA A 384 -16.13 4.71 18.47
CA ALA A 384 -14.84 5.00 19.09
C ALA A 384 -13.66 4.61 18.18
N PHE A 385 -13.68 3.38 17.62
CA PHE A 385 -12.62 2.93 16.70
C PHE A 385 -12.60 3.71 15.39
N PHE A 386 -13.76 4.05 14.79
CA PHE A 386 -13.81 4.83 13.57
C PHE A 386 -13.29 6.26 13.78
N ILE A 387 -13.68 6.91 14.87
CA ILE A 387 -13.20 8.24 15.24
C ILE A 387 -11.69 8.19 15.49
N ALA A 388 -11.20 7.25 16.28
CA ALA A 388 -9.76 7.10 16.54
C ALA A 388 -8.96 6.85 15.24
N ALA A 389 -9.43 5.97 14.35
CA ALA A 389 -8.80 5.71 13.06
C ALA A 389 -8.86 6.93 12.14
N THR A 390 -9.94 7.72 12.18
CA THR A 390 -10.05 8.98 11.45
C THR A 390 -9.08 10.02 11.99
N MET A 391 -8.96 10.17 13.33
CA MET A 391 -8.00 11.07 13.96
C MET A 391 -6.56 10.66 13.60
N ALA A 392 -6.27 9.37 13.58
CA ALA A 392 -4.99 8.86 13.10
C ALA A 392 -4.76 9.24 11.63
N SER A 393 -5.76 9.05 10.76
CA SER A 393 -5.65 9.32 9.33
C SER A 393 -5.45 10.79 8.98
N ILE A 394 -6.07 11.72 9.71
CA ILE A 394 -5.91 13.18 9.50
C ILE A 394 -4.64 13.77 10.13
N GLY A 395 -3.79 12.94 10.72
CA GLY A 395 -2.52 13.41 11.29
C GLY A 395 -2.66 14.15 12.63
N LEU A 396 -3.58 13.72 13.52
CA LEU A 396 -3.68 14.32 14.86
C LEU A 396 -2.42 13.97 15.69
N PRO A 397 -1.81 14.94 16.41
CA PRO A 397 -0.71 14.66 17.34
C PRO A 397 -1.05 13.54 18.33
N GLY A 398 -0.12 12.59 18.49
CA GLY A 398 -0.33 11.35 19.25
C GLY A 398 -0.51 10.11 18.39
N PHE A 399 -0.77 10.25 17.08
CA PHE A 399 -0.87 9.15 16.13
C PHE A 399 0.31 9.13 15.15
N GLY A 400 0.55 7.97 14.54
CA GLY A 400 1.73 7.75 13.68
C GLY A 400 1.77 8.62 12.42
N ASN A 401 0.62 8.90 11.79
CA ASN A 401 0.59 9.76 10.58
C ASN A 401 1.13 11.17 10.85
N PHE A 402 0.82 11.74 12.02
CA PHE A 402 1.36 13.05 12.43
C PHE A 402 2.88 13.07 12.35
N TRP A 403 3.54 12.06 12.93
CA TRP A 403 5.01 12.01 12.95
C TRP A 403 5.59 11.87 11.55
N GLY A 404 4.96 11.08 10.67
CA GLY A 404 5.37 10.96 9.28
C GLY A 404 5.24 12.29 8.53
N GLU A 405 4.08 12.94 8.59
CA GLU A 405 3.82 14.23 7.95
C GLU A 405 4.71 15.34 8.53
N PHE A 406 4.82 15.43 9.86
CA PHE A 406 5.66 16.41 10.53
C PHE A 406 7.14 16.30 10.11
N THR A 407 7.67 15.07 10.05
CA THR A 407 9.05 14.83 9.60
C THR A 407 9.24 15.25 8.14
N ILE A 408 8.24 15.02 7.29
CA ILE A 408 8.26 15.50 5.89
C ILE A 408 8.26 17.04 5.84
N PHE A 409 7.45 17.70 6.67
CA PHE A 409 7.45 19.17 6.75
C PHE A 409 8.78 19.72 7.24
N VAL A 410 9.43 19.09 8.21
CA VAL A 410 10.78 19.46 8.68
C VAL A 410 11.76 19.36 7.50
N ALA A 411 11.78 18.23 6.79
CA ALA A 411 12.67 18.04 5.64
C ALA A 411 12.42 19.06 4.51
N LEU A 412 11.16 19.43 4.25
CA LEU A 412 10.82 20.48 3.28
C LEU A 412 11.31 21.87 3.73
N ALA A 413 11.22 22.17 5.03
CA ALA A 413 11.62 23.48 5.58
C ALA A 413 13.12 23.68 5.63
N GLU A 414 13.90 22.62 5.82
CA GLU A 414 15.36 22.64 5.89
C GLU A 414 16.00 23.03 4.54
N SER A 415 15.41 22.62 3.42
CA SER A 415 15.96 22.85 2.09
C SER A 415 15.39 24.12 1.45
N ALA A 416 16.24 25.04 1.01
CA ALA A 416 15.82 26.29 0.37
C ALA A 416 14.91 26.09 -0.86
N PRO A 417 15.17 25.13 -1.77
CA PRO A 417 14.31 24.86 -2.93
C PRO A 417 12.89 24.37 -2.58
N THR A 418 12.71 23.74 -1.40
CA THR A 418 11.43 23.13 -1.01
C THR A 418 10.66 23.93 0.06
N ARG A 419 11.30 24.89 0.70
CA ARG A 419 10.72 25.64 1.82
C ARG A 419 9.36 26.29 1.50
N TRP A 420 9.19 26.78 0.28
CA TRP A 420 7.92 27.38 -0.17
C TRP A 420 6.76 26.39 -0.23
N VAL A 421 7.07 25.10 -0.38
CA VAL A 421 6.09 24.01 -0.49
C VAL A 421 5.37 23.75 0.85
N VAL A 422 6.01 24.10 1.98
CA VAL A 422 5.47 23.89 3.32
C VAL A 422 4.09 24.52 3.48
N LEU A 423 3.92 25.77 3.05
CA LEU A 423 2.67 26.50 3.21
C LEU A 423 1.51 25.88 2.41
N PRO A 424 1.60 25.66 1.08
CA PRO A 424 0.52 25.00 0.34
C PRO A 424 0.28 23.56 0.81
N ALA A 425 1.30 22.80 1.21
CA ALA A 425 1.12 21.46 1.75
C ALA A 425 0.36 21.49 3.10
N ALA A 426 0.63 22.47 3.97
CA ALA A 426 -0.07 22.62 5.25
C ALA A 426 -1.59 22.88 5.10
N ILE A 427 -2.04 23.47 4.00
CA ILE A 427 -3.47 23.59 3.68
C ILE A 427 -4.14 22.22 3.61
N GLY A 428 -3.42 21.20 3.15
CA GLY A 428 -3.93 19.84 3.10
C GLY A 428 -4.29 19.27 4.47
N ILE A 429 -3.59 19.66 5.55
CA ILE A 429 -3.95 19.27 6.93
C ILE A 429 -5.34 19.79 7.30
N ILE A 430 -5.64 21.04 6.95
CA ILE A 430 -6.97 21.63 7.17
C ILE A 430 -8.03 20.88 6.37
N ILE A 431 -7.74 20.58 5.10
CA ILE A 431 -8.62 19.81 4.22
C ILE A 431 -8.89 18.42 4.82
N SER A 432 -7.87 17.74 5.33
CA SER A 432 -8.02 16.40 5.92
C SER A 432 -8.88 16.46 7.18
N ALA A 433 -8.70 17.45 8.03
CA ALA A 433 -9.53 17.66 9.21
C ALA A 433 -11.00 17.89 8.85
N ILE A 434 -11.28 18.71 7.83
CA ILE A 434 -12.65 19.01 7.38
C ILE A 434 -13.38 17.72 6.96
N TYR A 435 -12.84 16.93 6.04
CA TYR A 435 -13.57 15.74 5.58
C TYR A 435 -13.66 14.65 6.65
N GLY A 436 -12.61 14.46 7.47
CA GLY A 436 -12.60 13.45 8.51
C GLY A 436 -13.56 13.73 9.65
N LEU A 437 -13.55 14.96 10.16
CA LEU A 437 -14.49 15.40 11.21
C LEU A 437 -15.93 15.40 10.71
N ARG A 438 -16.18 15.88 9.47
CA ARG A 438 -17.50 15.84 8.85
C ARG A 438 -18.03 14.42 8.71
N ALA A 439 -17.19 13.47 8.27
CA ALA A 439 -17.59 12.08 8.17
C ALA A 439 -17.98 11.50 9.54
N SER A 440 -17.13 11.69 10.54
CA SER A 440 -17.40 11.27 11.91
C SER A 440 -18.69 11.88 12.47
N ALA A 441 -18.89 13.18 12.25
CA ALA A 441 -20.10 13.88 12.70
C ALA A 441 -21.37 13.34 12.03
N ASN A 442 -21.35 13.19 10.71
CA ASN A 442 -22.52 12.75 9.96
C ASN A 442 -22.92 11.29 10.23
N ILE A 443 -21.96 10.42 10.53
CA ILE A 443 -22.21 8.99 10.74
C ILE A 443 -22.64 8.72 12.18
N PHE A 444 -21.91 9.27 13.14
CA PHE A 444 -22.00 8.84 14.53
C PHE A 444 -22.81 9.78 15.43
N PHE A 445 -22.92 11.06 15.07
CA PHE A 445 -23.58 12.07 15.90
C PHE A 445 -24.86 12.60 15.27
N GLY A 446 -25.62 13.37 16.07
CA GLY A 446 -26.89 13.95 15.65
C GLY A 446 -28.07 12.97 15.67
N GLN A 447 -29.19 13.41 15.08
CA GLN A 447 -30.40 12.58 14.98
C GLN A 447 -30.28 11.59 13.82
N PRO A 448 -30.80 10.34 13.96
CA PRO A 448 -30.91 9.41 12.86
C PRO A 448 -31.70 10.00 11.68
N ARG A 449 -31.18 9.87 10.46
CA ARG A 449 -31.77 10.43 9.24
C ARG A 449 -32.27 9.31 8.32
N GLY A 450 -33.40 9.55 7.63
CA GLY A 450 -33.98 8.61 6.67
C GLY A 450 -34.54 7.33 7.31
N GLY A 451 -34.79 6.29 6.50
CA GLY A 451 -35.36 5.00 6.96
C GLY A 451 -34.47 4.17 7.91
N PHE A 452 -33.41 4.75 8.44
CA PHE A 452 -32.55 4.17 9.44
C PHE A 452 -33.29 3.96 10.77
N THR A 453 -34.14 4.92 11.15
CA THR A 453 -34.95 4.84 12.38
C THR A 453 -35.97 3.68 12.35
N GLU A 454 -36.61 3.45 11.19
CA GLU A 454 -37.58 2.36 11.01
C GLU A 454 -36.91 0.98 11.05
N ARG A 455 -35.70 0.85 10.49
CA ARG A 455 -34.94 -0.42 10.53
C ARG A 455 -34.40 -0.75 11.90
N LEU A 456 -34.13 0.24 12.71
CA LEU A 456 -33.71 0.09 14.11
C LEU A 456 -34.85 -0.41 14.99
N GLN A 457 -36.06 0.14 14.82
CA GLN A 457 -37.26 -0.24 15.55
C GLN A 457 -37.77 -1.63 15.16
N SER A 458 -37.49 -2.04 13.90
CA SER A 458 -37.90 -3.37 13.40
C SER A 458 -37.00 -4.54 13.85
N GLY A 459 -35.93 -4.29 14.60
CA GLY A 459 -35.00 -5.33 15.08
C GLY A 459 -34.15 -6.00 13.97
N LEU A 460 -34.21 -5.49 12.74
CA LEU A 460 -33.44 -5.99 11.58
C LEU A 460 -31.94 -5.69 11.66
N ILE A 461 -31.51 -4.90 12.64
CA ILE A 461 -30.11 -4.54 12.88
C ILE A 461 -29.75 -5.01 14.30
N ARG A 462 -29.09 -6.15 14.40
CA ARG A 462 -28.42 -6.63 15.61
C ARG A 462 -26.91 -6.40 15.51
#